data_68ca11d63ebcb424b4ea0f2d587ea39d
#
_entry.id   68ca11d63ebcb424b4ea0f2d587ea39d
#
_cell.length_a   1.000
_cell.length_b   1.000
_cell.length_c   1.000
_cell.angle_alpha   90.00
_cell.angle_beta   90.00
_cell.angle_gamma   90.00
#
_symmetry.space_group_name_H-M   'P 1'
#
loop_
_entity.id
_entity.type
_entity.pdbx_description
1 polymer ?
#
loop_
_entity_poly.entity_id
_entity_poly.type
_entity_poly.pdbx_seq_one_letter_code
_entity_poly.pdbx_strand_id
1 'polypeptide(L)'
;MFSLKNFFSGARKTGEPVKPKPEDYNGYRIYAEPIKEAGGYRIAARIEKDFGSETKTHMLIRADTISDQDGAMAASVQKAKHVIDQQGDSIF
;
A
#
# COMPACT_ATOMS: atom_id res chain seq x y z
N MET A 1 -8.27 12.08 -26.93
CA MET A 1 -7.73 11.62 -26.85
C MET A 1 -7.36 11.40 -26.95
N PHE A 2 -7.21 11.53 -26.66
CA PHE A 2 -6.38 11.12 -26.66
C PHE A 2 -6.04 10.65 -26.34
N SER A 3 -6.09 10.65 -26.10
CA SER A 3 -5.38 10.08 -25.69
C SER A 3 -5.11 10.01 -25.20
N LEU A 4 -5.14 10.12 -24.87
CA LEU A 4 -4.52 9.88 -24.32
C LEU A 4 -4.49 9.33 -24.03
N LYS A 5 -4.55 9.06 -23.98
CA LYS A 5 -4.20 8.38 -23.64
C LYS A 5 -3.78 7.85 -23.70
N ASN A 6 -3.51 7.84 -23.57
CA ASN A 6 -2.74 7.26 -23.49
C ASN A 6 -2.27 7.23 -23.34
N PHE A 7 -2.15 7.35 -23.08
CA PHE A 7 -1.32 7.19 -22.72
C PHE A 7 -1.20 6.84 -22.29
N PHE A 8 -1.20 6.59 -21.95
CA PHE A 8 -0.63 5.99 -21.44
C PHE A 8 -0.59 5.30 -21.31
N SER A 9 -0.90 4.97 -21.30
CA SER A 9 -0.50 4.16 -20.96
C SER A 9 -0.13 3.73 -21.01
N GLY A 10 0.09 3.43 -20.99
CA GLY A 10 0.78 2.86 -20.72
C GLY A 10 1.41 2.60 -20.79
N ALA A 11 1.59 2.41 -20.77
CA ALA A 11 2.31 2.07 -20.77
C ALA A 11 3.00 1.99 -20.27
N ARG A 12 3.11 1.52 -20.14
CA ARG A 12 3.78 1.34 -19.47
C ARG A 12 4.92 1.45 -19.50
N LYS A 13 5.22 1.57 -19.08
CA LYS A 13 6.39 1.74 -19.10
C LYS A 13 7.36 0.85 -18.71
N THR A 14 8.07 0.56 -19.27
CA THR A 14 9.19 -0.24 -19.05
C THR A 14 10.08 0.37 -18.01
N GLY A 15 10.62 -0.43 -17.14
CA GLY A 15 11.46 0.05 -16.08
C GLY A 15 10.71 0.53 -14.87
N GLU A 16 9.43 0.69 -14.98
CA GLU A 16 8.65 1.09 -13.83
C GLU A 16 8.27 -0.11 -13.01
N PRO A 17 8.37 -0.02 -11.68
CA PRO A 17 7.95 -1.13 -10.86
C PRO A 17 6.45 -1.35 -11.00
N VAL A 18 6.06 -2.60 -11.07
CA VAL A 18 4.67 -2.95 -11.08
C VAL A 18 4.09 -2.64 -9.72
N LYS A 19 3.04 -1.84 -9.69
CA LYS A 19 2.40 -1.54 -8.42
C LYS A 19 1.64 -2.76 -7.96
N PRO A 20 1.84 -3.22 -6.73
CA PRO A 20 1.08 -4.35 -6.24
C PRO A 20 -0.38 -3.99 -6.13
N LYS A 21 -1.22 -4.98 -6.37
CA LYS A 21 -2.64 -4.79 -6.17
C LYS A 21 -2.93 -4.64 -4.69
N PRO A 22 -3.92 -3.82 -4.33
CA PRO A 22 -4.29 -3.74 -2.93
C PRO A 22 -4.91 -5.05 -2.48
N GLU A 23 -4.74 -5.36 -1.22
CA GLU A 23 -5.42 -6.48 -0.62
C GLU A 23 -6.67 -5.96 0.06
N ASP A 24 -7.82 -6.55 -0.27
CA ASP A 24 -9.09 -6.17 0.36
C ASP A 24 -9.20 -6.88 1.70
N TYR A 25 -9.55 -6.12 2.73
CA TYR A 25 -9.68 -6.67 4.06
C TYR A 25 -10.76 -5.93 4.83
N ASN A 26 -11.88 -6.58 5.05
CA ASN A 26 -13.01 -6.02 5.83
C ASN A 26 -13.45 -4.63 5.35
N GLY A 27 -13.48 -4.44 4.04
CA GLY A 27 -13.88 -3.16 3.46
C GLY A 27 -12.75 -2.16 3.31
N TYR A 28 -11.55 -2.52 3.74
CA TYR A 28 -10.37 -1.67 3.59
C TYR A 28 -9.52 -2.17 2.45
N ARG A 29 -8.80 -1.26 1.80
CA ARG A 29 -7.80 -1.61 0.80
C ARG A 29 -6.43 -1.36 1.40
N ILE A 30 -5.59 -2.40 1.40
CA ILE A 30 -4.25 -2.33 1.97
C ILE A 30 -3.24 -2.37 0.84
N TYR A 31 -2.42 -1.32 0.74
CA TYR A 31 -1.32 -1.26 -0.23
C TYR A 31 -0.02 -1.43 0.54
N ALA A 32 0.69 -2.53 0.28
CA ALA A 32 2.01 -2.72 0.90
C ALA A 32 2.99 -1.81 0.19
N GLU A 33 3.58 -0.89 0.94
CA GLU A 33 4.52 0.09 0.38
C GLU A 33 5.77 0.19 1.24
N PRO A 34 6.51 -0.91 1.41
CA PRO A 34 7.72 -0.87 2.21
C PRO A 34 8.72 0.13 1.64
N ILE A 35 9.48 0.75 2.52
CA ILE A 35 10.41 1.81 2.17
C ILE A 35 11.82 1.26 2.19
N LYS A 36 12.52 1.37 1.05
CA LYS A 36 13.89 0.86 0.97
C LYS A 36 14.82 1.73 1.79
N GLU A 37 15.64 1.09 2.60
CA GLU A 37 16.63 1.75 3.44
C GLU A 37 17.94 0.96 3.38
N ALA A 38 19.00 1.51 4.02
CA ALA A 38 20.31 0.90 4.04
C ALA A 38 20.19 -0.42 4.76
N GLY A 39 19.89 -1.23 5.05
CA GLY A 39 19.83 -2.47 5.77
C GLY A 39 18.60 -3.31 5.44
N GLY A 40 17.74 -2.81 4.54
CA GLY A 40 16.57 -3.59 4.19
C GLY A 40 15.39 -2.71 3.82
N TYR A 41 14.21 -3.14 4.22
CA TYR A 41 12.97 -2.43 3.87
C TYR A 41 12.18 -2.16 5.14
N ARG A 42 11.84 -0.89 5.36
CA ARG A 42 11.01 -0.51 6.49
C ARG A 42 9.57 -0.92 6.20
N ILE A 43 8.90 -1.47 7.20
CA ILE A 43 7.50 -1.88 7.08
C ILE A 43 6.62 -0.65 6.96
N ALA A 44 5.85 -0.59 5.89
CA ALA A 44 4.93 0.52 5.65
C ALA A 44 3.77 0.06 4.78
N ALA A 45 2.62 0.66 4.99
CA ALA A 45 1.42 0.34 4.21
C ALA A 45 0.52 1.57 4.14
N ARG A 46 -0.25 1.64 3.08
CA ARG A 46 -1.27 2.66 2.91
C ARG A 46 -2.61 1.95 2.99
N ILE A 47 -3.48 2.42 3.86
CA ILE A 47 -4.80 1.83 4.08
C ILE A 47 -5.83 2.83 3.60
N GLU A 48 -6.73 2.39 2.73
CA GLU A 48 -7.79 3.25 2.19
C GLU A 48 -9.15 2.63 2.43
N LYS A 49 -10.13 3.46 2.61
CA LYS A 49 -11.51 3.02 2.70
C LYS A 49 -12.43 4.09 2.16
N ASP A 50 -13.46 3.66 1.45
CA ASP A 50 -14.45 4.57 0.90
C ASP A 50 -15.56 4.79 1.92
N PHE A 51 -15.91 6.07 2.12
CA PHE A 51 -17.02 6.48 2.97
C PHE A 51 -17.96 7.28 2.10
N GLY A 52 -18.90 6.59 1.45
CA GLY A 52 -19.76 7.24 0.48
C GLY A 52 -18.92 7.67 -0.72
N SER A 53 -18.94 8.95 -1.04
CA SER A 53 -18.17 9.46 -2.18
C SER A 53 -16.75 9.87 -1.81
N GLU A 54 -16.38 9.75 -0.54
CA GLU A 54 -15.07 10.19 -0.06
C GLU A 54 -14.20 8.98 0.24
N THR A 55 -12.93 9.04 -0.18
CA THR A 55 -11.95 8.00 0.15
C THR A 55 -11.00 8.56 1.20
N LYS A 56 -10.91 7.89 2.33
CA LYS A 56 -9.96 8.28 3.38
C LYS A 56 -8.75 7.39 3.36
N THR A 57 -7.62 7.95 3.71
CA THR A 57 -6.33 7.26 3.63
C THR A 57 -5.59 7.39 4.95
N HIS A 58 -4.98 6.30 5.39
CA HIS A 58 -4.11 6.28 6.56
C HIS A 58 -2.77 5.66 6.17
N MET A 59 -1.68 6.35 6.51
CA MET A 59 -0.34 5.83 6.26
C MET A 59 0.18 5.17 7.52
N LEU A 60 0.54 3.90 7.43
CA LEU A 60 1.13 3.15 8.51
C LEU A 60 2.62 3.00 8.22
N ILE A 61 3.47 3.53 9.10
CA ILE A 61 4.92 3.41 8.96
C ILE A 61 5.47 2.92 10.27
N ARG A 62 6.23 1.82 10.23
CA ARG A 62 6.81 1.22 11.41
C ARG A 62 8.31 1.45 11.42
N ALA A 63 8.91 1.34 12.60
CA ALA A 63 10.36 1.44 12.70
C ALA A 63 11.08 0.16 12.30
N ASP A 64 10.37 -0.95 12.25
CA ASP A 64 10.94 -2.25 11.94
C ASP A 64 11.39 -2.34 10.49
N THR A 65 12.49 -3.04 10.26
CA THR A 65 12.96 -3.31 8.90
C THR A 65 13.11 -4.80 8.70
N ILE A 66 12.96 -5.23 7.46
CA ILE A 66 13.12 -6.62 7.05
C ILE A 66 14.08 -6.64 5.87
N SER A 67 14.97 -7.62 5.85
CA SER A 67 16.08 -7.61 4.90
C SER A 67 15.63 -7.82 3.46
N ASP A 68 14.52 -8.53 3.20
CA ASP A 68 14.09 -8.77 1.83
C ASP A 68 12.75 -8.10 1.55
N GLN A 69 12.57 -7.75 0.28
CA GLN A 69 11.39 -6.98 -0.14
C GLN A 69 10.10 -7.78 0.03
N ASP A 70 10.10 -9.04 -0.37
CA ASP A 70 8.87 -9.85 -0.29
C ASP A 70 8.43 -10.04 1.15
N GLY A 71 9.38 -10.27 2.05
CA GLY A 71 9.07 -10.37 3.47
C GLY A 71 8.54 -9.07 4.03
N ALA A 72 9.11 -7.95 3.59
CA ALA A 72 8.65 -6.63 4.04
C ALA A 72 7.24 -6.35 3.54
N MET A 73 6.92 -6.77 2.31
CA MET A 73 5.56 -6.58 1.79
C MET A 73 4.56 -7.40 2.58
N ALA A 74 4.88 -8.67 2.84
CA ALA A 74 3.99 -9.52 3.63
C ALA A 74 3.80 -8.96 5.04
N ALA A 75 4.88 -8.52 5.67
CA ALA A 75 4.80 -7.95 7.01
C ALA A 75 4.01 -6.66 7.03
N SER A 76 4.13 -5.85 5.98
CA SER A 76 3.38 -4.59 5.89
C SER A 76 1.87 -4.85 5.84
N VAL A 77 1.46 -5.86 5.06
CA VAL A 77 0.05 -6.23 5.01
C VAL A 77 -0.43 -6.75 6.36
N GLN A 78 0.37 -7.58 7.02
CA GLN A 78 -0.02 -8.13 8.32
C GLN A 78 -0.17 -7.04 9.37
N LYS A 79 0.75 -6.08 9.39
CA LYS A 79 0.64 -4.96 10.34
C LYS A 79 -0.58 -4.12 10.06
N ALA A 80 -0.90 -3.90 8.78
CA ALA A 80 -2.09 -3.14 8.42
C ALA A 80 -3.36 -3.85 8.89
N LYS A 81 -3.44 -5.17 8.69
CA LYS A 81 -4.59 -5.95 9.17
C LYS A 81 -4.73 -5.85 10.67
N HIS A 82 -3.61 -5.91 11.37
CA HIS A 82 -3.60 -5.82 12.83
C HIS A 82 -4.16 -4.48 13.30
N VAL A 83 -3.73 -3.40 12.67
CA VAL A 83 -4.20 -2.06 13.01
C VAL A 83 -5.71 -1.94 12.73
N ILE A 84 -6.15 -2.46 11.60
CA ILE A 84 -7.57 -2.44 11.26
C ILE A 84 -8.38 -3.23 12.30
N ASP A 85 -7.89 -4.41 12.68
CA ASP A 85 -8.59 -5.23 13.66
C ASP A 85 -8.71 -4.55 15.01
N GLN A 86 -7.70 -3.80 15.40
CA GLN A 86 -7.69 -3.15 16.71
C GLN A 86 -8.44 -1.83 16.72
N GLN A 87 -8.36 -1.06 15.65
CA GLN A 87 -8.82 0.33 15.66
C GLN A 87 -9.96 0.62 14.71
N GLY A 88 -10.08 -0.18 13.65
CA GLY A 88 -11.13 0.04 12.66
C GLY A 88 -11.07 1.44 12.09
N ASP A 89 -12.23 2.06 11.91
CA ASP A 89 -12.31 3.37 11.26
C ASP A 89 -11.66 4.49 12.06
N SER A 90 -11.29 4.23 13.31
CA SER A 90 -10.64 5.27 14.11
C SER A 90 -9.24 5.61 13.60
N ILE A 91 -8.69 4.83 12.67
CA ILE A 91 -7.40 5.16 12.08
C ILE A 91 -7.48 6.39 11.16
N PHE A 92 -8.65 6.72 10.70
CA PHE A 92 -8.84 7.89 9.83
C PHE A 92 -9.20 9.13 10.68
#